data_0faea642ed2db4bda5eb92fe075b88e0
#
_entry.id   0faea642ed2db4bda5eb92fe075b88e0
#
_cell.length_a   1.000
_cell.length_b   1.000
_cell.length_c   1.000
_cell.angle_alpha   90.00
_cell.angle_beta   90.00
_cell.angle_gamma   90.00
#
_symmetry.space_group_name_H-M   'P 1'
#
loop_
_entity.id
_entity.type
_entity.pdbx_description
1 polymer ?
#
loop_
_entity_poly.entity_id
_entity_poly.type
_entity_poly.pdbx_seq_one_letter_code
_entity_poly.pdbx_strand_id
1 'polypeptide(L)'
;FFKYYTIILTIALLSSGCVSKLSPEVRQHTADIVAQSGNLVQKKIATDDFLLTTYQRFDSTVDNKQMVVYIEGDGMAWISRDQLSSNPTPVQPIALKLASIDTNANVLYVARPCQYLWPQKMNRCSSRYWSDKRGSEEVISSINQAISIVKQKQNISSIRLIGYSGGGGIAALIADRRADVNEFVSVSGNLNYKLFTQTHNLSPMNGSIDPITVANQIGSIPQIHYVGADDKIIPKQIALSFSDKVKVIN
;
A
#
# COMPACT_ATOMS: atom_id res chain seq x y z
N PHE A 1 -29.45 12.15 61.75
CA PHE A 1 -29.88 12.21 60.33
C PHE A 1 -28.85 13.02 59.53
N PHE A 2 -27.77 12.35 59.08
CA PHE A 2 -26.90 12.82 58.02
C PHE A 2 -25.98 11.66 57.64
N LYS A 3 -26.19 11.06 56.47
CA LYS A 3 -25.20 10.29 55.72
C LYS A 3 -25.87 9.63 54.51
N TYR A 4 -25.34 9.85 53.36
CA TYR A 4 -25.50 9.18 52.06
C TYR A 4 -25.79 10.18 50.92
N TYR A 5 -24.79 10.98 50.51
CA TYR A 5 -24.71 11.56 49.19
C TYR A 5 -23.24 11.86 48.86
N THR A 6 -22.45 10.85 48.56
CA THR A 6 -21.14 11.08 47.93
C THR A 6 -20.54 9.75 47.46
N ILE A 7 -21.14 9.07 46.49
CA ILE A 7 -20.46 8.00 45.69
C ILE A 7 -21.31 7.77 44.43
N ILE A 8 -21.40 8.70 43.50
CA ILE A 8 -21.84 8.46 42.10
C ILE A 8 -21.20 9.54 41.21
N LEU A 9 -19.92 9.72 41.21
CA LEU A 9 -19.28 10.61 40.24
C LEU A 9 -17.86 10.18 39.82
N THR A 10 -17.56 8.90 39.81
CA THR A 10 -16.20 8.45 39.44
C THR A 10 -16.10 7.30 38.45
N ILE A 11 -17.18 6.93 37.74
CA ILE A 11 -17.14 5.80 36.79
C ILE A 11 -17.28 6.19 35.31
N ALA A 12 -17.36 7.48 34.96
CA ALA A 12 -17.59 7.92 33.59
C ALA A 12 -16.32 8.28 32.79
N LEU A 13 -15.11 8.03 33.30
CA LEU A 13 -13.86 8.51 32.68
C LEU A 13 -12.94 7.41 32.12
N LEU A 14 -13.35 6.14 32.06
CA LEU A 14 -12.47 5.06 31.61
C LEU A 14 -12.82 4.42 30.25
N SER A 15 -13.78 4.95 29.50
CA SER A 15 -14.16 4.37 28.20
C SER A 15 -13.59 5.09 26.97
N SER A 16 -12.78 6.14 27.15
CA SER A 16 -12.24 6.93 26.01
C SER A 16 -10.97 6.39 25.39
N GLY A 17 -10.36 5.32 25.95
CA GLY A 17 -9.02 4.89 25.57
C GLY A 17 -8.92 3.98 24.31
N CYS A 18 -10.00 3.31 23.92
CA CYS A 18 -9.93 2.32 22.83
C CYS A 18 -10.21 2.88 21.43
N VAL A 19 -10.96 3.97 21.32
CA VAL A 19 -11.30 4.56 20.01
C VAL A 19 -10.13 5.38 19.43
N SER A 20 -9.27 5.94 20.28
CA SER A 20 -8.14 6.80 19.85
C SER A 20 -7.05 6.08 19.06
N LYS A 21 -6.82 4.79 19.32
CA LYS A 21 -5.76 4.01 18.62
C LYS A 21 -6.04 3.76 17.14
N LEU A 22 -7.26 3.91 16.69
CA LEU A 22 -7.66 3.69 15.30
C LEU A 22 -7.93 4.99 14.53
N SER A 23 -7.79 6.16 15.15
CA SER A 23 -8.01 7.42 14.44
C SER A 23 -7.00 7.64 13.32
N PRO A 24 -7.37 8.32 12.21
CA PRO A 24 -6.45 8.62 11.11
C PRO A 24 -5.17 9.34 11.57
N GLU A 25 -5.29 10.22 12.58
CA GLU A 25 -4.18 10.99 13.16
C GLU A 25 -3.16 10.09 13.84
N VAL A 26 -3.62 9.13 14.64
CA VAL A 26 -2.74 8.15 15.32
C VAL A 26 -2.06 7.26 14.29
N ARG A 27 -2.77 6.85 13.24
CA ARG A 27 -2.20 6.05 12.15
C ARG A 27 -1.17 6.84 11.34
N GLN A 28 -1.41 8.14 11.09
CA GLN A 28 -0.42 9.03 10.50
C GLN A 28 0.83 9.15 11.38
N HIS A 29 0.65 9.40 12.67
CA HIS A 29 1.76 9.51 13.62
C HIS A 29 2.58 8.21 13.70
N THR A 30 1.92 7.05 13.66
CA THR A 30 2.60 5.75 13.58
C THR A 30 3.47 5.65 12.33
N ALA A 31 2.96 6.08 11.18
CA ALA A 31 3.73 6.08 9.93
C ALA A 31 4.92 7.05 9.99
N ASP A 32 4.75 8.23 10.60
CA ASP A 32 5.83 9.22 10.74
C ASP A 32 6.97 8.69 11.63
N ILE A 33 6.65 8.00 12.74
CA ILE A 33 7.65 7.33 13.59
C ILE A 33 8.42 6.26 12.79
N VAL A 34 7.71 5.40 12.05
CA VAL A 34 8.34 4.37 11.21
C VAL A 34 9.22 5.00 10.14
N ALA A 35 8.76 6.05 9.48
CA ALA A 35 9.53 6.75 8.45
C ALA A 35 10.82 7.39 9.04
N GLN A 36 10.69 8.02 10.21
CA GLN A 36 11.82 8.64 10.89
C GLN A 36 12.91 7.63 11.25
N SER A 37 12.55 6.41 11.68
CA SER A 37 13.53 5.36 11.99
C SER A 37 14.38 4.93 10.79
N GLY A 38 13.87 5.12 9.56
CA GLY A 38 14.57 4.83 8.31
C GLY A 38 15.08 6.09 7.59
N ASN A 39 15.09 7.26 8.24
CA ASN A 39 15.46 8.56 7.62
C ASN A 39 14.62 8.87 6.36
N LEU A 40 13.38 8.43 6.30
CA LEU A 40 12.46 8.70 5.20
C LEU A 40 11.68 10.00 5.48
N VAL A 41 11.67 10.92 4.53
CA VAL A 41 11.00 12.22 4.63
C VAL A 41 9.69 12.19 3.87
N GLN A 42 8.59 12.61 4.53
CA GLN A 42 7.29 12.70 3.89
C GLN A 42 7.26 13.77 2.79
N LYS A 43 6.70 13.41 1.65
CA LYS A 43 6.39 14.30 0.53
C LYS A 43 4.96 14.03 0.04
N LYS A 44 4.31 15.07 -0.47
CA LYS A 44 3.04 14.93 -1.21
C LYS A 44 3.34 15.13 -2.69
N ILE A 45 2.80 14.24 -3.53
CA ILE A 45 2.95 14.31 -4.98
C ILE A 45 1.55 14.44 -5.58
N ALA A 46 1.31 15.55 -6.26
CA ALA A 46 0.10 15.73 -7.06
C ALA A 46 0.25 14.96 -8.37
N THR A 47 -0.74 14.17 -8.69
CA THR A 47 -0.91 13.48 -9.97
C THR A 47 -2.20 13.94 -10.62
N ASP A 48 -2.52 13.46 -11.81
CA ASP A 48 -3.72 13.89 -12.53
C ASP A 48 -5.01 13.61 -11.74
N ASP A 49 -5.09 12.47 -11.04
CA ASP A 49 -6.29 12.06 -10.32
C ASP A 49 -6.20 12.24 -8.80
N PHE A 50 -4.99 12.08 -8.21
CA PHE A 50 -4.85 12.05 -6.75
C PHE A 50 -3.67 12.86 -6.24
N LEU A 51 -3.80 13.32 -5.00
CA LEU A 51 -2.67 13.74 -4.18
C LEU A 51 -2.16 12.52 -3.41
N LEU A 52 -0.96 12.04 -3.71
CA LEU A 52 -0.39 10.87 -3.07
C LEU A 52 0.58 11.26 -1.95
N THR A 53 0.55 10.49 -0.85
CA THR A 53 1.55 10.57 0.21
C THR A 53 2.69 9.63 -0.13
N THR A 54 3.91 10.15 -0.06
CA THR A 54 5.14 9.36 -0.21
C THR A 54 6.07 9.62 0.97
N TYR A 55 6.97 8.65 1.25
CA TYR A 55 8.11 8.84 2.13
C TYR A 55 9.37 8.48 1.35
N GLN A 56 10.39 9.33 1.42
CA GLN A 56 11.52 9.30 0.50
C GLN A 56 12.85 9.43 1.23
N ARG A 57 13.84 8.65 0.83
CA ARG A 57 15.26 8.80 1.17
C ARG A 57 16.08 8.71 -0.11
N PHE A 58 16.92 9.71 -0.34
CA PHE A 58 17.84 9.78 -1.47
C PHE A 58 19.18 10.28 -0.96
N ASP A 59 20.25 9.53 -1.23
CA ASP A 59 21.61 9.89 -0.92
C ASP A 59 22.35 10.24 -2.21
N SER A 60 22.55 11.53 -2.45
CA SER A 60 23.25 12.05 -3.62
C SER A 60 24.76 11.83 -3.60
N THR A 61 25.33 11.38 -2.47
CA THR A 61 26.76 11.07 -2.37
C THR A 61 27.11 9.70 -2.92
N VAL A 62 26.10 8.84 -3.10
CA VAL A 62 26.25 7.50 -3.67
C VAL A 62 25.89 7.54 -5.16
N ASP A 63 26.84 7.12 -6.03
CA ASP A 63 26.55 6.97 -7.46
C ASP A 63 25.75 5.69 -7.74
N ASN A 64 24.49 5.74 -7.34
CA ASN A 64 23.52 4.65 -7.56
C ASN A 64 22.31 5.21 -8.29
N LYS A 65 22.07 4.76 -9.52
CA LYS A 65 20.94 5.19 -10.36
C LYS A 65 19.74 4.23 -10.28
N GLN A 66 19.73 3.31 -9.33
CA GLN A 66 18.59 2.46 -9.04
C GLN A 66 17.80 3.02 -7.84
N MET A 67 16.48 2.95 -7.91
CA MET A 67 15.56 3.29 -6.81
C MET A 67 14.73 2.06 -6.43
N VAL A 68 14.62 1.80 -5.14
CA VAL A 68 13.68 0.79 -4.61
C VAL A 68 12.36 1.47 -4.28
N VAL A 69 11.29 1.00 -4.88
CA VAL A 69 9.93 1.54 -4.73
C VAL A 69 9.07 0.57 -3.94
N TYR A 70 8.55 1.01 -2.81
CA TYR A 70 7.64 0.28 -1.95
C TYR A 70 6.21 0.78 -2.15
N ILE A 71 5.27 -0.10 -2.51
CA ILE A 71 3.86 0.23 -2.70
C ILE A 71 3.04 -0.40 -1.57
N GLU A 72 2.30 0.44 -0.83
CA GLU A 72 1.52 0.02 0.34
C GLU A 72 0.30 -0.84 -0.05
N GLY A 73 -0.13 -1.66 0.91
CA GLY A 73 -1.36 -2.43 0.82
C GLY A 73 -2.63 -1.57 0.93
N ASP A 74 -3.78 -2.23 0.94
CA ASP A 74 -5.09 -1.56 0.97
C ASP A 74 -5.35 -0.80 2.29
N GLY A 75 -4.52 -1.01 3.31
CA GLY A 75 -4.61 -0.37 4.61
C GLY A 75 -5.86 -0.79 5.38
N MET A 76 -6.44 0.13 6.13
CA MET A 76 -7.70 -0.09 6.83
C MET A 76 -8.88 0.15 5.88
N ALA A 77 -9.02 -0.69 4.87
CA ALA A 77 -10.10 -0.58 3.88
C ALA A 77 -11.48 -0.91 4.50
N TRP A 78 -11.50 -1.83 5.47
CA TRP A 78 -12.70 -2.32 6.13
C TRP A 78 -12.54 -2.26 7.65
N ILE A 79 -13.61 -1.90 8.35
CA ILE A 79 -13.70 -1.94 9.82
C ILE A 79 -14.17 -3.32 10.27
N SER A 80 -15.12 -3.90 9.55
CA SER A 80 -15.66 -5.25 9.71
C SER A 80 -15.85 -5.88 8.33
N ARG A 81 -16.38 -7.10 8.28
CA ARG A 81 -16.62 -7.82 7.02
C ARG A 81 -17.53 -7.08 6.04
N ASP A 82 -18.45 -6.28 6.54
CA ASP A 82 -19.53 -5.59 5.82
C ASP A 82 -19.49 -4.06 5.93
N GLN A 83 -18.56 -3.51 6.71
CA GLN A 83 -18.44 -2.07 6.94
C GLN A 83 -17.13 -1.51 6.39
N LEU A 84 -17.23 -0.69 5.34
CA LEU A 84 -16.10 0.05 4.80
C LEU A 84 -15.59 1.09 5.79
N SER A 85 -14.28 1.28 5.82
CA SER A 85 -13.66 2.38 6.57
C SER A 85 -13.95 3.72 5.88
N SER A 86 -14.09 4.76 6.68
CA SER A 86 -14.14 6.15 6.18
C SER A 86 -12.77 6.69 5.76
N ASN A 87 -11.69 6.02 6.16
CA ASN A 87 -10.32 6.42 5.83
C ASN A 87 -9.41 5.18 5.73
N PRO A 88 -8.79 4.90 4.56
CA PRO A 88 -8.01 3.68 4.32
C PRO A 88 -6.59 3.73 4.87
N THR A 89 -6.17 4.77 5.58
CA THR A 89 -4.81 4.84 6.16
C THR A 89 -4.50 3.59 6.99
N PRO A 90 -3.36 2.91 6.76
CA PRO A 90 -3.02 1.68 7.47
C PRO A 90 -2.88 1.86 8.98
N VAL A 91 -3.36 0.90 9.76
CA VAL A 91 -3.04 0.79 11.19
C VAL A 91 -1.58 0.36 11.38
N GLN A 92 -1.13 -0.55 10.52
CA GLN A 92 0.25 -1.02 10.45
C GLN A 92 0.77 -0.82 9.03
N PRO A 93 1.63 0.19 8.77
CA PRO A 93 2.15 0.46 7.43
C PRO A 93 3.30 -0.51 7.10
N ILE A 94 2.97 -1.71 6.64
CA ILE A 94 3.95 -2.80 6.46
C ILE A 94 4.96 -2.47 5.36
N ALA A 95 4.52 -1.95 4.21
CA ALA A 95 5.46 -1.57 3.16
C ALA A 95 6.37 -0.42 3.60
N LEU A 96 5.88 0.52 4.42
CA LEU A 96 6.71 1.58 4.99
C LEU A 96 7.72 1.04 6.01
N LYS A 97 7.35 0.03 6.81
CA LYS A 97 8.29 -0.66 7.70
C LYS A 97 9.40 -1.35 6.93
N LEU A 98 9.07 -2.02 5.82
CA LEU A 98 10.08 -2.62 4.94
C LEU A 98 10.99 -1.54 4.33
N ALA A 99 10.42 -0.43 3.86
CA ALA A 99 11.17 0.69 3.32
C ALA A 99 12.09 1.35 4.37
N SER A 100 11.68 1.40 5.63
CA SER A 100 12.46 2.05 6.71
C SER A 100 13.72 1.27 7.10
N ILE A 101 13.69 -0.05 6.96
CA ILE A 101 14.85 -0.93 7.25
C ILE A 101 15.70 -1.22 6.01
N ASP A 102 15.28 -0.79 4.83
CA ASP A 102 16.05 -0.94 3.60
C ASP A 102 17.33 -0.08 3.67
N THR A 103 18.47 -0.65 3.35
CA THR A 103 19.77 0.03 3.36
C THR A 103 20.16 0.66 2.02
N ASN A 104 19.32 0.53 0.98
CA ASN A 104 19.56 1.17 -0.31
C ASN A 104 19.59 2.69 -0.19
N ALA A 105 20.44 3.34 -0.99
CA ALA A 105 20.60 4.79 -1.00
C ALA A 105 19.33 5.53 -1.44
N ASN A 106 18.60 4.95 -2.40
CA ASN A 106 17.44 5.56 -3.03
C ASN A 106 16.18 4.73 -2.75
N VAL A 107 15.36 5.21 -1.84
CA VAL A 107 14.12 4.53 -1.41
C VAL A 107 12.94 5.46 -1.57
N LEU A 108 11.91 4.99 -2.25
CA LEU A 108 10.62 5.63 -2.39
C LEU A 108 9.52 4.72 -1.84
N TYR A 109 8.84 5.13 -0.80
CA TYR A 109 7.56 4.53 -0.41
C TYR A 109 6.41 5.34 -0.99
N VAL A 110 5.40 4.65 -1.53
CA VAL A 110 4.19 5.25 -2.09
C VAL A 110 2.97 4.66 -1.38
N ALA A 111 2.22 5.52 -0.70
CA ALA A 111 0.92 5.16 -0.15
C ALA A 111 -0.12 5.00 -1.27
N ARG A 112 -1.18 4.24 -1.00
CA ARG A 112 -2.32 4.17 -1.92
C ARG A 112 -3.09 5.50 -1.94
N PRO A 113 -3.85 5.80 -3.00
CA PRO A 113 -4.76 6.93 -3.00
C PRO A 113 -5.60 6.99 -1.72
N CYS A 114 -5.82 8.21 -1.23
CA CYS A 114 -6.63 8.48 -0.03
C CYS A 114 -6.02 8.08 1.33
N GLN A 115 -4.87 7.40 1.34
CA GLN A 115 -4.15 7.13 2.59
C GLN A 115 -3.36 8.37 3.04
N TYR A 116 -3.30 8.61 4.35
CA TYR A 116 -2.56 9.73 4.97
C TYR A 116 -2.97 11.12 4.45
N LEU A 117 -4.24 11.27 4.09
CA LEU A 117 -4.84 12.55 3.71
C LEU A 117 -5.88 12.98 4.73
N TRP A 118 -5.91 14.29 5.00
CA TRP A 118 -6.92 14.92 5.84
C TRP A 118 -8.23 15.14 5.05
N PRO A 119 -9.39 15.27 5.72
CA PRO A 119 -10.67 15.45 5.06
C PRO A 119 -10.69 16.55 4.00
N GLN A 120 -10.00 17.67 4.26
CA GLN A 120 -9.95 18.82 3.34
C GLN A 120 -9.20 18.53 2.02
N LYS A 121 -8.39 17.47 1.98
CA LYS A 121 -7.63 17.05 0.78
C LYS A 121 -8.17 15.76 0.16
N MET A 122 -9.30 15.27 0.67
CA MET A 122 -9.93 14.03 0.21
C MET A 122 -11.05 14.25 -0.81
N ASN A 123 -11.14 15.43 -1.43
CA ASN A 123 -12.23 15.81 -2.34
C ASN A 123 -12.44 14.85 -3.53
N ARG A 124 -11.40 14.14 -3.95
CA ARG A 124 -11.48 13.09 -4.99
C ARG A 124 -11.54 11.67 -4.43
N CYS A 125 -11.52 11.50 -3.10
CA CYS A 125 -11.54 10.20 -2.46
C CYS A 125 -12.95 9.66 -2.33
N SER A 126 -13.16 8.47 -2.86
CA SER A 126 -14.37 7.68 -2.71
C SER A 126 -13.99 6.32 -2.12
N SER A 127 -14.85 5.75 -1.29
CA SER A 127 -14.64 4.41 -0.72
C SER A 127 -14.43 3.32 -1.77
N ARG A 128 -14.82 3.56 -3.00
CA ARG A 128 -14.54 2.68 -4.13
C ARG A 128 -13.04 2.47 -4.37
N TYR A 129 -12.19 3.48 -4.11
CA TYR A 129 -10.73 3.39 -4.31
C TYR A 129 -9.99 2.56 -3.26
N TRP A 130 -10.67 2.11 -2.22
CA TRP A 130 -10.16 1.08 -1.30
C TRP A 130 -11.08 -0.14 -1.20
N SER A 131 -12.06 -0.25 -2.12
CA SER A 131 -12.92 -1.42 -2.29
C SER A 131 -12.85 -1.97 -3.72
N ASP A 132 -13.91 -1.85 -4.52
CA ASP A 132 -14.02 -2.43 -5.86
C ASP A 132 -13.11 -1.79 -6.92
N LYS A 133 -12.73 -0.51 -6.76
CA LYS A 133 -11.82 0.24 -7.64
C LYS A 133 -10.38 0.33 -7.14
N ARG A 134 -9.99 -0.48 -6.16
CA ARG A 134 -8.64 -0.42 -5.57
C ARG A 134 -7.50 -0.67 -6.56
N GLY A 135 -7.76 -1.35 -7.66
CA GLY A 135 -6.86 -1.59 -8.79
C GLY A 135 -7.37 -0.96 -10.08
N SER A 136 -8.09 0.16 -10.03
CA SER A 136 -8.58 0.86 -11.21
C SER A 136 -7.46 1.57 -11.98
N GLU A 137 -7.73 1.94 -13.22
CA GLU A 137 -6.78 2.65 -14.06
C GLU A 137 -6.27 3.94 -13.42
N GLU A 138 -7.16 4.71 -12.81
CA GLU A 138 -6.82 5.99 -12.16
C GLU A 138 -5.82 5.77 -11.00
N VAL A 139 -6.01 4.68 -10.24
CA VAL A 139 -5.11 4.32 -9.12
C VAL A 139 -3.74 3.91 -9.63
N ILE A 140 -3.68 3.05 -10.65
CA ILE A 140 -2.42 2.55 -11.23
C ILE A 140 -1.67 3.68 -11.90
N SER A 141 -2.35 4.48 -12.73
CA SER A 141 -1.76 5.63 -13.44
C SER A 141 -1.18 6.65 -12.47
N SER A 142 -1.91 7.00 -11.40
CA SER A 142 -1.43 7.96 -10.41
C SER A 142 -0.17 7.49 -9.68
N ILE A 143 -0.12 6.21 -9.25
CA ILE A 143 1.08 5.68 -8.60
C ILE A 143 2.25 5.62 -9.58
N ASN A 144 2.01 5.19 -10.82
CA ASN A 144 3.02 5.18 -11.88
C ASN A 144 3.56 6.58 -12.19
N GLN A 145 2.69 7.57 -12.26
CA GLN A 145 3.05 8.99 -12.46
C GLN A 145 3.90 9.51 -11.30
N ALA A 146 3.53 9.22 -10.04
CA ALA A 146 4.32 9.61 -8.88
C ALA A 146 5.73 9.01 -8.90
N ILE A 147 5.87 7.73 -9.27
CA ILE A 147 7.16 7.07 -9.46
C ILE A 147 7.98 7.80 -10.54
N SER A 148 7.36 8.14 -11.67
CA SER A 148 8.04 8.82 -12.78
C SER A 148 8.51 10.23 -12.41
N ILE A 149 7.69 11.00 -11.68
CA ILE A 149 8.05 12.34 -11.18
C ILE A 149 9.29 12.25 -10.27
N VAL A 150 9.30 11.31 -9.33
CA VAL A 150 10.43 11.14 -8.40
C VAL A 150 11.67 10.64 -9.14
N LYS A 151 11.51 9.64 -10.02
CA LYS A 151 12.59 9.11 -10.85
C LYS A 151 13.29 10.19 -11.66
N GLN A 152 12.52 11.04 -12.34
CA GLN A 152 13.05 12.14 -13.12
C GLN A 152 13.79 13.16 -12.24
N LYS A 153 13.17 13.57 -11.13
CA LYS A 153 13.74 14.54 -10.19
C LYS A 153 15.07 14.08 -9.59
N GLN A 154 15.21 12.78 -9.35
CA GLN A 154 16.38 12.16 -8.71
C GLN A 154 17.39 11.58 -9.70
N ASN A 155 17.16 11.76 -11.01
CA ASN A 155 18.01 11.25 -12.10
C ASN A 155 18.28 9.72 -11.96
N ILE A 156 17.22 8.96 -11.70
CA ILE A 156 17.23 7.50 -11.56
C ILE A 156 17.06 6.85 -12.94
N SER A 157 17.80 5.79 -13.24
CA SER A 157 17.70 5.05 -14.50
C SER A 157 16.80 3.81 -14.41
N SER A 158 16.85 3.07 -13.30
CA SER A 158 16.09 1.83 -13.11
C SER A 158 15.39 1.76 -11.77
N ILE A 159 14.37 0.91 -11.65
CA ILE A 159 13.62 0.72 -10.42
C ILE A 159 13.47 -0.77 -10.08
N ARG A 160 13.44 -1.06 -8.78
CA ARG A 160 12.98 -2.30 -8.19
C ARG A 160 11.63 -2.04 -7.56
N LEU A 161 10.60 -2.80 -7.94
CA LEU A 161 9.25 -2.65 -7.39
C LEU A 161 9.01 -3.67 -6.28
N ILE A 162 8.55 -3.21 -5.13
CA ILE A 162 8.17 -4.07 -4.00
C ILE A 162 6.75 -3.69 -3.59
N GLY A 163 5.81 -4.64 -3.69
CA GLY A 163 4.42 -4.40 -3.33
C GLY A 163 3.96 -5.31 -2.18
N TYR A 164 3.32 -4.71 -1.17
CA TYR A 164 2.72 -5.45 -0.06
C TYR A 164 1.22 -5.63 -0.26
N SER A 165 0.69 -6.85 -0.08
CA SER A 165 -0.75 -7.16 -0.14
C SER A 165 -1.39 -6.63 -1.43
N GLY A 166 -2.40 -5.75 -1.35
CA GLY A 166 -2.98 -5.09 -2.52
C GLY A 166 -1.98 -4.27 -3.34
N GLY A 167 -0.92 -3.76 -2.71
CA GLY A 167 0.20 -3.09 -3.39
C GLY A 167 1.02 -4.00 -4.30
N GLY A 168 1.04 -5.32 -4.02
CA GLY A 168 1.66 -6.31 -4.90
C GLY A 168 0.98 -6.39 -6.26
N GLY A 169 -0.36 -6.40 -6.28
CA GLY A 169 -1.13 -6.34 -7.51
C GLY A 169 -0.88 -5.06 -8.32
N ILE A 170 -0.83 -3.92 -7.63
CA ILE A 170 -0.50 -2.63 -8.27
C ILE A 170 0.93 -2.64 -8.84
N ALA A 171 1.90 -3.19 -8.11
CA ALA A 171 3.28 -3.30 -8.57
C ALA A 171 3.39 -4.14 -9.85
N ALA A 172 2.67 -5.27 -9.95
CA ALA A 172 2.59 -6.08 -11.16
C ALA A 172 2.03 -5.28 -12.36
N LEU A 173 0.91 -4.57 -12.16
CA LEU A 173 0.28 -3.75 -13.20
C LEU A 173 1.13 -2.56 -13.63
N ILE A 174 1.96 -2.01 -12.73
CA ILE A 174 2.93 -0.96 -13.06
C ILE A 174 4.13 -1.55 -13.79
N ALA A 175 4.61 -2.74 -13.41
CA ALA A 175 5.72 -3.42 -14.09
C ALA A 175 5.43 -3.65 -15.58
N ASP A 176 4.19 -4.00 -15.93
CA ASP A 176 3.74 -4.17 -17.32
C ASP A 176 3.81 -2.87 -18.15
N ARG A 177 3.76 -1.72 -17.51
CA ARG A 177 3.71 -0.39 -18.16
C ARG A 177 5.09 0.27 -18.28
N ARG A 178 6.15 -0.38 -17.81
CA ARG A 178 7.48 0.22 -17.67
C ARG A 178 8.57 -0.68 -18.20
N ALA A 179 9.50 -0.07 -18.95
CA ALA A 179 10.68 -0.75 -19.45
C ALA A 179 11.90 -0.64 -18.51
N ASP A 180 11.77 0.13 -17.40
CA ASP A 180 12.87 0.42 -16.48
C ASP A 180 12.77 -0.36 -15.15
N VAL A 181 11.86 -1.32 -15.06
CA VAL A 181 11.74 -2.25 -13.93
C VAL A 181 12.71 -3.40 -14.13
N ASN A 182 13.70 -3.51 -13.25
CA ASN A 182 14.68 -4.59 -13.29
C ASN A 182 14.40 -5.73 -12.29
N GLU A 183 13.47 -5.57 -11.38
CA GLU A 183 13.01 -6.61 -10.46
C GLU A 183 11.61 -6.27 -9.90
N PHE A 184 10.78 -7.29 -9.77
CA PHE A 184 9.47 -7.21 -9.12
C PHE A 184 9.41 -8.16 -7.92
N VAL A 185 9.06 -7.61 -6.75
CA VAL A 185 8.88 -8.37 -5.51
C VAL A 185 7.47 -8.16 -4.97
N SER A 186 6.79 -9.23 -4.59
CA SER A 186 5.55 -9.13 -3.83
C SER A 186 5.70 -9.76 -2.44
N VAL A 187 5.13 -9.11 -1.43
CA VAL A 187 5.05 -9.62 -0.06
C VAL A 187 3.58 -9.81 0.27
N SER A 188 3.14 -11.06 0.43
CA SER A 188 1.72 -11.44 0.55
C SER A 188 0.87 -10.72 -0.52
N GLY A 189 1.35 -10.72 -1.79
CA GLY A 189 0.76 -9.94 -2.88
C GLY A 189 -0.59 -10.47 -3.34
N ASN A 190 -1.60 -9.60 -3.45
CA ASN A 190 -2.86 -9.97 -4.10
C ASN A 190 -2.71 -9.87 -5.63
N LEU A 191 -2.23 -10.95 -6.23
CA LEU A 191 -1.84 -11.03 -7.64
C LEU A 191 -2.94 -11.62 -8.55
N ASN A 192 -4.09 -12.02 -7.97
CA ASN A 192 -5.24 -12.59 -8.70
C ASN A 192 -6.53 -12.21 -7.97
N TYR A 193 -7.14 -11.12 -8.37
CA TYR A 193 -8.34 -10.58 -7.72
C TYR A 193 -9.55 -11.51 -7.84
N LYS A 194 -9.68 -12.19 -8.98
CA LYS A 194 -10.75 -13.16 -9.18
C LYS A 194 -10.63 -14.33 -8.21
N LEU A 195 -9.47 -14.96 -8.12
CA LEU A 195 -9.23 -16.06 -7.19
C LEU A 195 -9.39 -15.61 -5.73
N PHE A 196 -8.88 -14.42 -5.39
CA PHE A 196 -9.02 -13.82 -4.05
C PHE A 196 -10.50 -13.66 -3.66
N THR A 197 -11.31 -13.05 -4.52
CA THR A 197 -12.74 -12.84 -4.20
C THR A 197 -13.51 -14.14 -4.11
N GLN A 198 -13.20 -15.13 -4.96
CA GLN A 198 -13.78 -16.46 -4.89
C GLN A 198 -13.42 -17.19 -3.60
N THR A 199 -12.14 -17.20 -3.22
CA THR A 199 -11.64 -17.85 -2.00
C THR A 199 -12.32 -17.30 -0.75
N HIS A 200 -12.58 -16.00 -0.70
CA HIS A 200 -13.17 -15.33 0.45
C HIS A 200 -14.69 -15.13 0.37
N ASN A 201 -15.33 -15.64 -0.67
CA ASN A 201 -16.74 -15.42 -0.92
C ASN A 201 -17.14 -13.93 -0.87
N LEU A 202 -16.38 -13.11 -1.61
CA LEU A 202 -16.56 -11.66 -1.72
C LEU A 202 -17.14 -11.28 -3.08
N SER A 203 -17.72 -10.09 -3.15
CA SER A 203 -18.16 -9.51 -4.42
C SER A 203 -16.97 -9.29 -5.36
N PRO A 204 -17.13 -9.49 -6.69
CA PRO A 204 -16.08 -9.21 -7.67
C PRO A 204 -15.62 -7.76 -7.66
N MET A 205 -14.34 -7.54 -7.91
CA MET A 205 -13.73 -6.20 -8.02
C MET A 205 -13.88 -5.64 -9.45
N ASN A 206 -15.10 -5.44 -9.90
CA ASN A 206 -15.43 -5.08 -11.30
C ASN A 206 -14.84 -3.72 -11.74
N GLY A 207 -14.46 -2.85 -10.80
CA GLY A 207 -13.82 -1.57 -11.09
C GLY A 207 -12.29 -1.63 -11.13
N SER A 208 -11.69 -2.82 -10.98
CA SER A 208 -10.24 -3.03 -10.90
C SER A 208 -9.74 -3.90 -12.04
N ILE A 209 -8.53 -3.62 -12.52
CA ILE A 209 -7.79 -4.48 -13.44
C ILE A 209 -7.18 -5.62 -12.63
N ASP A 210 -7.43 -6.87 -13.05
CA ASP A 210 -6.89 -8.03 -12.32
C ASP A 210 -5.40 -8.23 -12.67
N PRO A 211 -4.48 -8.22 -11.68
CA PRO A 211 -3.04 -8.36 -11.91
C PRO A 211 -2.66 -9.63 -12.67
N ILE A 212 -3.45 -10.71 -12.55
CA ILE A 212 -3.19 -11.97 -13.26
C ILE A 212 -3.16 -11.80 -14.78
N THR A 213 -3.77 -10.73 -15.31
CA THR A 213 -3.82 -10.48 -16.75
C THR A 213 -2.48 -10.09 -17.35
N VAL A 214 -1.56 -9.56 -16.55
CA VAL A 214 -0.23 -9.12 -17.01
C VAL A 214 0.90 -10.11 -16.66
N ALA A 215 0.60 -11.27 -16.08
CA ALA A 215 1.62 -12.23 -15.64
C ALA A 215 2.57 -12.63 -16.75
N ASN A 216 2.06 -12.92 -17.97
CA ASN A 216 2.89 -13.31 -19.11
C ASN A 216 3.73 -12.14 -19.63
N GLN A 217 3.18 -10.92 -19.65
CA GLN A 217 3.84 -9.73 -20.19
C GLN A 217 5.09 -9.35 -19.39
N ILE A 218 5.05 -9.56 -18.07
CA ILE A 218 6.18 -9.26 -17.18
C ILE A 218 7.08 -10.48 -16.91
N GLY A 219 6.94 -11.55 -17.70
CA GLY A 219 7.69 -12.80 -17.50
C GLY A 219 9.20 -12.67 -17.67
N SER A 220 9.68 -11.66 -18.41
CA SER A 220 11.11 -11.36 -18.56
C SER A 220 11.71 -10.58 -17.38
N ILE A 221 10.87 -10.02 -16.49
CA ILE A 221 11.33 -9.33 -15.30
C ILE A 221 11.61 -10.37 -14.21
N PRO A 222 12.80 -10.37 -13.55
CA PRO A 222 13.06 -11.20 -12.38
C PRO A 222 12.02 -10.95 -11.28
N GLN A 223 11.44 -12.02 -10.73
CA GLN A 223 10.34 -11.93 -9.77
C GLN A 223 10.61 -12.76 -8.52
N ILE A 224 10.22 -12.22 -7.36
CA ILE A 224 10.23 -12.91 -6.07
C ILE A 224 8.89 -12.71 -5.38
N HIS A 225 8.23 -13.80 -4.98
CA HIS A 225 6.95 -13.73 -4.28
C HIS A 225 7.06 -14.35 -2.89
N TYR A 226 7.10 -13.49 -1.85
CA TYR A 226 7.07 -13.93 -0.47
C TYR A 226 5.62 -14.17 -0.04
N VAL A 227 5.34 -15.37 0.48
CA VAL A 227 4.02 -15.78 0.96
C VAL A 227 4.12 -16.31 2.38
N GLY A 228 3.18 -15.95 3.23
CA GLY A 228 3.06 -16.55 4.56
C GLY A 228 2.55 -17.98 4.44
N ALA A 229 3.17 -18.94 5.15
CA ALA A 229 2.73 -20.35 5.13
C ALA A 229 1.27 -20.51 5.58
N ASP A 230 0.87 -19.71 6.57
CA ASP A 230 -0.45 -19.74 7.19
C ASP A 230 -1.25 -18.45 6.94
N ASP A 231 -0.91 -17.69 5.89
CA ASP A 231 -1.63 -16.45 5.54
C ASP A 231 -3.04 -16.81 5.05
N LYS A 232 -4.03 -16.50 5.88
CA LYS A 232 -5.44 -16.74 5.58
C LYS A 232 -6.09 -15.61 4.80
N ILE A 233 -5.42 -14.44 4.71
CA ILE A 233 -5.92 -13.27 3.99
C ILE A 233 -5.48 -13.35 2.52
N ILE A 234 -4.18 -13.59 2.29
CA ILE A 234 -3.64 -13.81 0.95
C ILE A 234 -3.02 -15.21 0.91
N PRO A 235 -3.82 -16.26 0.73
CA PRO A 235 -3.33 -17.62 0.67
C PRO A 235 -2.30 -17.82 -0.45
N LYS A 236 -1.32 -18.70 -0.23
CA LYS A 236 -0.23 -18.98 -1.19
C LYS A 236 -0.69 -19.29 -2.61
N GLN A 237 -1.91 -19.84 -2.76
CA GLN A 237 -2.52 -20.14 -4.05
C GLN A 237 -2.67 -18.90 -4.94
N ILE A 238 -2.80 -17.71 -4.36
CA ILE A 238 -2.87 -16.44 -5.10
C ILE A 238 -1.55 -16.20 -5.84
N ALA A 239 -0.41 -16.29 -5.15
CA ALA A 239 0.91 -16.12 -5.77
C ALA A 239 1.24 -17.27 -6.73
N LEU A 240 0.93 -18.52 -6.37
CA LEU A 240 1.12 -19.68 -7.24
C LEU A 240 0.35 -19.53 -8.55
N SER A 241 -0.94 -19.13 -8.49
CA SER A 241 -1.75 -18.93 -9.69
C SER A 241 -1.17 -17.87 -10.64
N PHE A 242 -0.48 -16.86 -10.10
CA PHE A 242 0.21 -15.85 -10.88
C PHE A 242 1.49 -16.42 -11.49
N SER A 243 2.34 -17.06 -10.68
CA SER A 243 3.61 -17.65 -11.12
C SER A 243 3.42 -18.72 -12.20
N ASP A 244 2.36 -19.53 -12.10
CA ASP A 244 2.02 -20.56 -13.09
C ASP A 244 1.67 -19.97 -14.47
N LYS A 245 1.27 -18.70 -14.52
CA LYS A 245 1.01 -17.96 -15.76
C LYS A 245 2.23 -17.25 -16.32
N VAL A 246 3.27 -17.05 -15.50
CA VAL A 246 4.51 -16.43 -15.96
C VAL A 246 5.21 -17.42 -16.90
N LYS A 247 5.17 -17.15 -18.20
CA LYS A 247 5.95 -17.93 -19.17
C LYS A 247 7.41 -17.49 -19.05
N VAL A 248 8.27 -18.41 -18.65
CA VAL A 248 9.72 -18.21 -18.76
C VAL A 248 10.03 -18.16 -20.27
N ILE A 249 10.43 -16.99 -20.75
CA ILE A 249 10.97 -16.85 -22.10
C ILE A 249 12.41 -17.36 -22.01
N ASN A 250 12.61 -18.62 -22.41
CA ASN A 250 13.95 -19.22 -22.58
C ASN A 250 14.65 -18.64 -23.81
#